data_05bcb9d4985ccb87e767e75e6fd11828
#
_entry.id   05bcb9d4985ccb87e767e75e6fd11828
#
_cell.length_a   1.000
_cell.length_b   1.000
_cell.length_c   1.000
_cell.angle_alpha   90.00
_cell.angle_beta   90.00
_cell.angle_gamma   90.00
#
_symmetry.space_group_name_H-M   'P 1'
#
loop_
_entity.id
_entity.type
_entity.pdbx_description
1 polymer ?
#
loop_
_entity_poly.entity_id
_entity_poly.type
_entity_poly.pdbx_seq_one_letter_code
_entity_poly.pdbx_strand_id
1 'polypeptide(L)'
;MERRYHFYVERKGVLTWLMALGMVCSAVARLAAPGLKGSGDALYTWSQIVLPIAAALLYAAIVMLRGHEQFYKTAIPVWMMAIYGAIRVDSPITRCCLIVVAMLYTICVSGNIAWGKWQMLFQLLIPSAVLVWEHGVMACLPDVLFLASAAVMTLGIRVHNDGKYHCTWGDRIDGRRIRTLEPMAAITAYFQVERNTCSNMFAEAFEITHVDRYIRQKRREGLKDFGITHVLLAAYVRGIAKYPQINRFISGQKVYSRGDDIQYCMVVKKEMSVDAPDTSIKVHLNTHDTITDVYNKLNAAVEEVKRSAELDSSLDHLIKVFTYIPSVIMKFLVWLLKLLDYFGLLPAVLLELSPFHGTLFFTSMGSLGIRPIYHHLYDFGNLPVFGAFGCKRRAYEPDDEGNVNQRKYVDMTFVVDERICDGYYYATFFKYFRHLIRNPELLDNPPDVVAEDIP
;
A
#
# COMPACT_ATOMS: atom_id res chain seq x y z
N MET A 1 5.63 11.77 -14.61
CA MET A 1 4.44 12.57 -14.96
C MET A 1 3.84 12.17 -16.31
N GLU A 2 4.65 11.93 -17.34
CA GLU A 2 4.18 11.59 -18.70
C GLU A 2 3.43 10.25 -18.82
N ARG A 3 3.88 9.16 -18.18
CA ARG A 3 3.19 7.85 -18.25
C ARG A 3 1.79 7.83 -17.59
N ARG A 4 1.55 8.65 -16.55
CA ARG A 4 0.20 8.85 -15.99
C ARG A 4 -0.76 9.44 -17.01
N TYR A 5 -0.26 10.36 -17.81
CA TYR A 5 -1.04 11.04 -18.83
C TYR A 5 -1.48 10.08 -19.94
N HIS A 6 -0.58 9.19 -20.40
CA HIS A 6 -0.87 8.24 -21.47
C HIS A 6 -1.96 7.22 -21.13
N PHE A 7 -1.94 6.64 -19.95
CA PHE A 7 -2.97 5.67 -19.55
C PHE A 7 -4.35 6.29 -19.43
N TYR A 8 -4.45 7.48 -18.84
CA TYR A 8 -5.70 8.23 -18.76
C TYR A 8 -6.22 8.65 -20.14
N VAL A 9 -5.36 8.99 -21.05
CA VAL A 9 -5.71 9.37 -22.42
C VAL A 9 -6.28 8.19 -23.22
N GLU A 10 -5.65 7.01 -23.15
CA GLU A 10 -6.07 5.84 -23.93
C GLU A 10 -7.40 5.21 -23.47
N ARG A 11 -7.71 5.25 -22.17
CA ARG A 11 -8.93 4.61 -21.61
C ARG A 11 -10.06 5.56 -21.22
N LYS A 12 -9.86 6.86 -21.31
CA LYS A 12 -10.92 7.86 -21.05
C LYS A 12 -12.17 7.61 -21.90
N GLY A 13 -11.99 7.26 -23.16
CA GLY A 13 -13.10 6.94 -24.06
C GLY A 13 -13.95 5.78 -23.55
N VAL A 14 -13.32 4.66 -23.15
CA VAL A 14 -14.04 3.47 -22.68
C VAL A 14 -14.78 3.76 -21.37
N LEU A 15 -14.13 4.44 -20.40
CA LEU A 15 -14.75 4.80 -19.13
C LEU A 15 -15.92 5.77 -19.30
N THR A 16 -15.80 6.73 -20.22
CA THR A 16 -16.87 7.65 -20.57
C THR A 16 -18.09 6.93 -21.15
N TRP A 17 -17.87 5.99 -22.06
CA TRP A 17 -18.95 5.20 -22.64
C TRP A 17 -19.57 4.24 -21.63
N LEU A 18 -18.79 3.61 -20.75
CA LEU A 18 -19.32 2.78 -19.68
C LEU A 18 -20.17 3.57 -18.69
N MET A 19 -19.80 4.82 -18.42
CA MET A 19 -20.57 5.71 -17.56
C MET A 19 -21.87 6.15 -18.21
N ALA A 20 -21.84 6.56 -19.49
CA ALA A 20 -23.02 6.89 -20.25
C ALA A 20 -23.96 5.69 -20.35
N LEU A 21 -23.44 4.50 -20.62
CA LEU A 21 -24.19 3.25 -20.65
C LEU A 21 -24.82 2.94 -19.29
N GLY A 22 -24.08 3.09 -18.19
CA GLY A 22 -24.59 2.91 -16.82
C GLY A 22 -25.74 3.85 -16.48
N MET A 23 -25.68 5.11 -16.91
CA MET A 23 -26.77 6.08 -16.75
C MET A 23 -28.00 5.70 -17.56
N VAL A 24 -27.82 5.29 -18.80
CA VAL A 24 -28.92 4.81 -19.65
C VAL A 24 -29.56 3.56 -19.07
N CYS A 25 -28.75 2.58 -18.66
CA CYS A 25 -29.23 1.35 -18.01
C CYS A 25 -30.01 1.66 -16.71
N SER A 26 -29.53 2.61 -15.91
CA SER A 26 -30.22 3.08 -14.70
C SER A 26 -31.58 3.70 -15.03
N ALA A 27 -31.67 4.53 -16.08
CA ALA A 27 -32.92 5.12 -16.54
C ALA A 27 -33.90 4.05 -17.05
N VAL A 28 -33.43 3.09 -17.84
CA VAL A 28 -34.21 1.95 -18.35
C VAL A 28 -34.72 1.06 -17.22
N ALA A 29 -33.86 0.74 -16.25
CA ALA A 29 -34.26 -0.06 -15.09
C ALA A 29 -35.34 0.62 -14.26
N ARG A 30 -35.34 1.95 -14.19
CA ARG A 30 -36.40 2.71 -13.51
C ARG A 30 -37.72 2.74 -14.31
N LEU A 31 -37.66 2.79 -15.62
CA LEU A 31 -38.87 2.62 -16.47
C LEU A 31 -39.53 1.25 -16.27
N ALA A 32 -38.74 0.24 -16.02
CA ALA A 32 -39.21 -1.13 -15.76
C ALA A 32 -39.70 -1.36 -14.31
N ALA A 33 -39.40 -0.46 -13.36
CA ALA A 33 -39.76 -0.60 -11.96
C ALA A 33 -41.28 -0.44 -11.73
N PRO A 34 -41.96 -1.37 -11.02
CA PRO A 34 -43.43 -1.35 -10.86
C PRO A 34 -43.99 -0.13 -10.15
N GLY A 35 -43.20 0.57 -9.32
CA GLY A 35 -43.62 1.76 -8.56
C GLY A 35 -43.83 3.03 -9.40
N LEU A 36 -43.29 3.10 -10.62
CA LEU A 36 -43.40 4.27 -11.48
C LEU A 36 -44.79 4.43 -12.14
N LYS A 37 -45.61 3.37 -12.17
CA LYS A 37 -46.93 3.38 -12.81
C LYS A 37 -48.02 4.12 -12.02
N GLY A 38 -47.77 4.58 -10.80
CA GLY A 38 -48.77 5.15 -9.91
C GLY A 38 -48.71 6.66 -9.69
N SER A 39 -47.58 7.32 -9.98
CA SER A 39 -47.47 8.76 -9.81
C SER A 39 -47.64 9.47 -11.16
N GLY A 40 -48.82 10.04 -11.39
CA GLY A 40 -49.11 10.86 -12.56
C GLY A 40 -48.37 12.21 -12.60
N ASP A 41 -47.25 12.32 -11.91
CA ASP A 41 -46.47 13.54 -11.83
C ASP A 41 -45.42 13.55 -12.96
N ALA A 42 -45.73 14.36 -13.98
CA ALA A 42 -44.86 14.58 -15.14
C ALA A 42 -43.46 15.07 -14.72
N LEU A 43 -43.37 15.88 -13.66
CA LEU A 43 -42.12 16.42 -13.13
C LEU A 43 -41.22 15.34 -12.58
N TYR A 44 -41.81 14.34 -11.93
CA TYR A 44 -41.06 13.16 -11.40
C TYR A 44 -40.51 12.33 -12.57
N THR A 45 -41.30 12.04 -13.58
CA THR A 45 -40.85 11.28 -14.76
C THR A 45 -39.69 11.98 -15.48
N TRP A 46 -39.79 13.31 -15.66
CA TRP A 46 -38.72 14.10 -16.27
C TRP A 46 -37.43 14.08 -15.46
N SER A 47 -37.50 14.28 -14.16
CA SER A 47 -36.31 14.31 -13.31
C SER A 47 -35.60 12.95 -13.20
N GLN A 48 -36.35 11.87 -13.25
CA GLN A 48 -35.82 10.52 -13.05
C GLN A 48 -35.29 9.83 -14.32
N ILE A 49 -35.82 10.20 -15.47
CA ILE A 49 -35.58 9.50 -16.74
C ILE A 49 -34.91 10.41 -17.75
N VAL A 50 -35.50 11.53 -18.04
CA VAL A 50 -35.03 12.40 -19.13
C VAL A 50 -33.77 13.14 -18.74
N LEU A 51 -33.68 13.62 -17.52
CA LEU A 51 -32.50 14.35 -17.03
C LEU A 51 -31.21 13.51 -17.02
N PRO A 52 -31.19 12.27 -16.50
CA PRO A 52 -30.00 11.41 -16.56
C PRO A 52 -29.56 11.04 -17.99
N ILE A 53 -30.55 10.82 -18.90
CA ILE A 53 -30.24 10.51 -20.30
C ILE A 53 -29.67 11.75 -21.01
N ALA A 54 -30.30 12.92 -20.83
CA ALA A 54 -29.81 14.17 -21.38
C ALA A 54 -28.40 14.53 -20.85
N ALA A 55 -28.15 14.28 -19.57
CA ALA A 55 -26.86 14.48 -18.96
C ALA A 55 -25.78 13.53 -19.53
N ALA A 56 -26.13 12.26 -19.74
CA ALA A 56 -25.22 11.28 -20.35
C ALA A 56 -24.86 11.67 -21.80
N LEU A 57 -25.84 12.10 -22.57
CA LEU A 57 -25.65 12.56 -23.95
C LEU A 57 -24.82 13.84 -24.01
N LEU A 58 -25.13 14.82 -23.16
CA LEU A 58 -24.40 16.09 -23.07
C LEU A 58 -22.94 15.82 -22.66
N TYR A 59 -22.73 14.95 -21.70
CA TYR A 59 -21.42 14.54 -21.25
C TYR A 59 -20.60 13.88 -22.38
N ALA A 60 -21.20 12.93 -23.09
CA ALA A 60 -20.56 12.28 -24.22
C ALA A 60 -20.21 13.28 -25.33
N ALA A 61 -21.14 14.21 -25.65
CA ALA A 61 -20.91 15.25 -26.64
C ALA A 61 -19.78 16.21 -26.25
N ILE A 62 -19.69 16.64 -24.98
CA ILE A 62 -18.64 17.54 -24.52
C ILE A 62 -17.27 16.84 -24.55
N VAL A 63 -17.19 15.55 -24.16
CA VAL A 63 -15.94 14.79 -24.22
C VAL A 63 -15.48 14.60 -25.68
N MET A 64 -16.39 14.36 -26.60
CA MET A 64 -16.08 14.23 -28.04
C MET A 64 -15.63 15.56 -28.67
N LEU A 65 -16.28 16.67 -28.32
CA LEU A 65 -16.05 17.96 -28.98
C LEU A 65 -14.86 18.74 -28.42
N ARG A 66 -14.60 18.65 -27.12
CA ARG A 66 -13.58 19.46 -26.43
C ARG A 66 -12.37 18.73 -25.92
N GLY A 67 -12.28 17.43 -26.16
CA GLY A 67 -11.16 16.62 -25.72
C GLY A 67 -11.07 16.43 -24.21
N HIS A 68 -10.04 15.72 -23.79
CA HIS A 68 -9.94 15.17 -22.45
C HIS A 68 -9.57 16.18 -21.35
N GLU A 69 -9.05 17.35 -21.67
CA GLU A 69 -8.64 18.34 -20.67
C GLU A 69 -9.80 18.95 -19.87
N GLN A 70 -11.00 18.97 -20.45
CA GLN A 70 -12.21 19.49 -19.81
C GLN A 70 -13.05 18.41 -19.11
N PHE A 71 -12.59 17.15 -19.13
CA PHE A 71 -13.28 16.02 -18.51
C PHE A 71 -13.70 16.29 -17.06
N TYR A 72 -12.82 16.88 -16.27
CA TYR A 72 -13.10 17.16 -14.84
C TYR A 72 -14.14 18.23 -14.60
N LYS A 73 -14.18 19.26 -15.45
CA LYS A 73 -15.14 20.36 -15.32
C LYS A 73 -16.55 19.92 -15.66
N THR A 74 -16.69 18.94 -16.55
CA THR A 74 -18.00 18.42 -16.99
C THR A 74 -18.46 17.20 -16.17
N ALA A 75 -17.56 16.49 -15.54
CA ALA A 75 -17.91 15.38 -14.67
C ALA A 75 -18.72 15.83 -13.44
N ILE A 76 -18.46 17.01 -12.88
CA ILE A 76 -19.13 17.51 -11.68
C ILE A 76 -20.67 17.65 -11.88
N PRO A 77 -21.19 18.36 -12.90
CA PRO A 77 -22.64 18.46 -13.12
C PRO A 77 -23.28 17.11 -13.35
N VAL A 78 -22.65 16.22 -14.12
CA VAL A 78 -23.17 14.88 -14.39
C VAL A 78 -23.27 14.05 -13.11
N TRP A 79 -22.27 14.15 -12.26
CA TRP A 79 -22.26 13.49 -10.96
C TRP A 79 -23.32 14.03 -10.03
N MET A 80 -23.49 15.34 -9.98
CA MET A 80 -24.55 15.96 -9.19
C MET A 80 -25.93 15.46 -9.62
N MET A 81 -26.16 15.32 -10.93
CA MET A 81 -27.41 14.79 -11.43
C MET A 81 -27.60 13.30 -11.16
N ALA A 82 -26.52 12.49 -11.25
CA ALA A 82 -26.56 11.06 -10.90
C ALA A 82 -26.87 10.86 -9.41
N ILE A 83 -26.26 11.67 -8.55
CA ILE A 83 -26.49 11.65 -7.09
C ILE A 83 -27.93 12.10 -6.78
N TYR A 84 -28.42 13.18 -7.39
CA TYR A 84 -29.79 13.61 -7.23
C TYR A 84 -30.78 12.53 -7.65
N GLY A 85 -30.50 11.85 -8.78
CA GLY A 85 -31.30 10.71 -9.20
C GLY A 85 -31.23 9.53 -8.20
N ALA A 86 -30.09 9.27 -7.60
CA ALA A 86 -29.91 8.20 -6.60
C ALA A 86 -30.67 8.49 -5.29
N ILE A 87 -30.73 9.74 -4.85
CA ILE A 87 -31.43 10.16 -3.64
C ILE A 87 -32.94 9.89 -3.75
N ARG A 88 -33.49 9.92 -4.96
CA ARG A 88 -34.90 9.65 -5.22
C ARG A 88 -35.27 8.17 -5.29
N VAL A 89 -34.34 7.26 -5.03
CA VAL A 89 -34.63 5.82 -4.95
C VAL A 89 -35.26 5.50 -3.59
N ASP A 90 -36.40 4.83 -3.59
CA ASP A 90 -37.13 4.50 -2.36
C ASP A 90 -36.38 3.57 -1.40
N SER A 91 -35.47 2.72 -1.92
CA SER A 91 -34.66 1.83 -1.09
C SER A 91 -33.42 2.55 -0.55
N PRO A 92 -33.28 2.73 0.78
CA PRO A 92 -32.10 3.34 1.40
C PRO A 92 -30.80 2.64 1.03
N ILE A 93 -30.80 1.31 1.00
CA ILE A 93 -29.61 0.50 0.67
C ILE A 93 -29.15 0.76 -0.76
N THR A 94 -30.07 0.72 -1.72
CA THR A 94 -29.73 0.96 -3.14
C THR A 94 -29.22 2.38 -3.33
N ARG A 95 -29.81 3.36 -2.66
CA ARG A 95 -29.39 4.76 -2.65
C ARG A 95 -27.93 4.91 -2.15
N CYS A 96 -27.63 4.33 -0.98
CA CYS A 96 -26.29 4.36 -0.42
C CYS A 96 -25.26 3.68 -1.33
N CYS A 97 -25.58 2.51 -1.89
CA CYS A 97 -24.71 1.83 -2.85
C CYS A 97 -24.39 2.66 -4.08
N LEU A 98 -25.40 3.33 -4.67
CA LEU A 98 -25.21 4.18 -5.84
C LEU A 98 -24.30 5.39 -5.54
N ILE A 99 -24.48 6.01 -4.36
CA ILE A 99 -23.65 7.15 -3.95
C ILE A 99 -22.20 6.70 -3.69
N VAL A 100 -21.99 5.55 -3.04
CA VAL A 100 -20.64 4.99 -2.84
C VAL A 100 -19.97 4.66 -4.17
N VAL A 101 -20.67 4.05 -5.11
CA VAL A 101 -20.15 3.78 -6.46
C VAL A 101 -19.77 5.09 -7.16
N ALA A 102 -20.57 6.13 -7.01
CA ALA A 102 -20.27 7.44 -7.54
C ALA A 102 -19.00 8.05 -6.92
N MET A 103 -18.85 7.96 -5.60
CA MET A 103 -17.66 8.44 -4.89
C MET A 103 -16.40 7.66 -5.31
N LEU A 104 -16.46 6.33 -5.38
CA LEU A 104 -15.37 5.49 -5.82
C LEU A 104 -14.94 5.81 -7.26
N TYR A 105 -15.91 6.02 -8.15
CA TYR A 105 -15.61 6.43 -9.52
C TYR A 105 -14.85 7.77 -9.58
N THR A 106 -15.24 8.73 -8.75
CA THR A 106 -14.56 10.03 -8.67
C THR A 106 -13.09 9.89 -8.34
N ILE A 107 -12.73 8.94 -7.45
CA ILE A 107 -11.34 8.67 -7.09
C ILE A 107 -10.56 8.12 -8.28
N CYS A 108 -11.17 7.19 -9.02
CA CYS A 108 -10.52 6.55 -10.15
C CYS A 108 -10.29 7.50 -11.33
N VAL A 109 -11.09 8.53 -11.46
CA VAL A 109 -11.12 9.38 -12.66
C VAL A 109 -10.41 10.71 -12.48
N SER A 110 -10.42 11.31 -11.28
CA SER A 110 -9.86 12.64 -11.13
C SER A 110 -8.37 12.62 -10.80
N GLY A 111 -7.55 13.16 -11.70
CA GLY A 111 -6.10 13.23 -11.58
C GLY A 111 -5.57 14.44 -10.79
N ASN A 112 -6.42 15.33 -10.27
CA ASN A 112 -6.00 16.52 -9.54
C ASN A 112 -6.60 16.54 -8.13
N ILE A 113 -5.74 16.51 -7.10
CA ILE A 113 -6.12 16.45 -5.68
C ILE A 113 -6.99 17.64 -5.26
N ALA A 114 -6.62 18.85 -5.64
CA ALA A 114 -7.30 20.06 -5.19
C ALA A 114 -8.78 20.05 -5.62
N TRP A 115 -9.03 19.73 -6.87
CA TRP A 115 -10.39 19.60 -7.41
C TRP A 115 -11.15 18.42 -6.80
N GLY A 116 -10.47 17.30 -6.50
CA GLY A 116 -11.11 16.16 -5.90
C GLY A 116 -11.59 16.39 -4.47
N LYS A 117 -10.88 17.17 -3.67
CA LYS A 117 -11.36 17.56 -2.33
C LYS A 117 -12.66 18.33 -2.40
N TRP A 118 -12.73 19.31 -3.29
CA TRP A 118 -13.94 20.10 -3.51
C TRP A 118 -15.08 19.24 -4.08
N GLN A 119 -14.79 18.37 -5.02
CA GLN A 119 -15.79 17.48 -5.60
C GLN A 119 -16.36 16.52 -4.54
N MET A 120 -15.54 15.95 -3.66
CA MET A 120 -16.02 15.11 -2.55
C MET A 120 -16.85 15.90 -1.55
N LEU A 121 -16.44 17.13 -1.24
CA LEU A 121 -17.20 18.00 -0.36
C LEU A 121 -18.60 18.28 -0.95
N PHE A 122 -18.69 18.59 -2.23
CA PHE A 122 -19.97 18.78 -2.91
C PHE A 122 -20.79 17.50 -2.98
N GLN A 123 -20.17 16.35 -3.22
CA GLN A 123 -20.84 15.04 -3.21
C GLN A 123 -21.38 14.66 -1.83
N LEU A 124 -20.78 15.14 -0.76
CA LEU A 124 -21.25 14.95 0.61
C LEU A 124 -22.35 15.98 0.98
N LEU A 125 -22.09 17.27 0.77
CA LEU A 125 -22.96 18.34 1.27
C LEU A 125 -24.29 18.40 0.53
N ILE A 126 -24.28 18.30 -0.80
CA ILE A 126 -25.49 18.46 -1.59
C ILE A 126 -26.48 17.31 -1.36
N PRO A 127 -26.07 16.01 -1.45
CA PRO A 127 -26.98 14.92 -1.14
C PRO A 127 -27.49 14.95 0.29
N SER A 128 -26.62 15.31 1.25
CA SER A 128 -27.01 15.42 2.66
C SER A 128 -28.03 16.53 2.88
N ALA A 129 -27.85 17.68 2.23
CA ALA A 129 -28.79 18.79 2.31
C ALA A 129 -30.17 18.43 1.71
N VAL A 130 -30.19 17.74 0.56
CA VAL A 130 -31.43 17.29 -0.09
C VAL A 130 -32.13 16.23 0.77
N LEU A 131 -31.39 15.26 1.32
CA LEU A 131 -31.97 14.24 2.21
C LEU A 131 -32.61 14.85 3.46
N VAL A 132 -31.89 15.79 4.09
CA VAL A 132 -32.39 16.49 5.29
C VAL A 132 -33.62 17.34 4.94
N TRP A 133 -33.64 17.99 3.78
CA TRP A 133 -34.75 18.77 3.33
C TRP A 133 -36.01 17.92 3.06
N GLU A 134 -35.86 16.74 2.42
CA GLU A 134 -36.99 15.87 2.06
C GLU A 134 -37.51 15.03 3.23
N HIS A 135 -36.64 14.56 4.13
CA HIS A 135 -37.01 13.56 5.15
C HIS A 135 -36.76 14.01 6.60
N GLY A 136 -36.20 15.21 6.81
CA GLY A 136 -35.85 15.72 8.13
C GLY A 136 -34.54 15.14 8.70
N VAL A 137 -33.94 15.84 9.68
CA VAL A 137 -32.62 15.58 10.20
C VAL A 137 -32.49 14.18 10.83
N MET A 138 -33.47 13.79 11.67
CA MET A 138 -33.39 12.54 12.42
C MET A 138 -33.54 11.29 11.56
N ALA A 139 -34.38 11.35 10.52
CA ALA A 139 -34.58 10.22 9.61
C ALA A 139 -33.38 9.97 8.70
N CYS A 140 -32.62 11.03 8.39
CA CYS A 140 -31.47 10.95 7.48
C CYS A 140 -30.12 10.82 8.17
N LEU A 141 -30.07 10.88 9.48
CA LEU A 141 -28.81 10.80 10.23
C LEU A 141 -27.96 9.58 9.88
N PRO A 142 -28.49 8.35 9.75
CA PRO A 142 -27.71 7.18 9.35
C PRO A 142 -27.13 7.31 7.94
N ASP A 143 -27.91 7.84 6.98
CA ASP A 143 -27.46 8.02 5.60
C ASP A 143 -26.36 9.08 5.50
N VAL A 144 -26.50 10.20 6.22
CA VAL A 144 -25.49 11.27 6.28
C VAL A 144 -24.18 10.78 6.92
N LEU A 145 -24.27 10.02 8.00
CA LEU A 145 -23.09 9.43 8.65
C LEU A 145 -22.40 8.41 7.72
N PHE A 146 -23.15 7.61 7.00
CA PHE A 146 -22.61 6.68 6.00
C PHE A 146 -21.90 7.42 4.87
N LEU A 147 -22.52 8.49 4.32
CA LEU A 147 -21.90 9.34 3.31
C LEU A 147 -20.64 10.03 3.79
N ALA A 148 -20.64 10.52 5.03
CA ALA A 148 -19.46 11.13 5.64
C ALA A 148 -18.31 10.13 5.80
N SER A 149 -18.60 8.93 6.29
CA SER A 149 -17.58 7.87 6.43
C SER A 149 -17.02 7.44 5.07
N ALA A 150 -17.88 7.29 4.04
CA ALA A 150 -17.46 6.98 2.69
C ALA A 150 -16.59 8.11 2.08
N ALA A 151 -16.94 9.37 2.31
CA ALA A 151 -16.16 10.52 1.85
C ALA A 151 -14.77 10.58 2.51
N VAL A 152 -14.68 10.34 3.82
CA VAL A 152 -13.39 10.30 4.54
C VAL A 152 -12.53 9.14 4.02
N MET A 153 -13.11 7.96 3.84
CA MET A 153 -12.41 6.79 3.30
C MET A 153 -11.88 7.06 1.88
N THR A 154 -12.71 7.64 1.02
CA THR A 154 -12.33 7.99 -0.35
C THR A 154 -11.26 9.07 -0.40
N LEU A 155 -11.31 10.06 0.50
CA LEU A 155 -10.29 11.09 0.63
C LEU A 155 -8.94 10.49 1.07
N GLY A 156 -8.95 9.55 2.03
CA GLY A 156 -7.76 8.84 2.48
C GLY A 156 -7.08 8.06 1.35
N ILE A 157 -7.84 7.28 0.57
CA ILE A 157 -7.36 6.54 -0.59
C ILE A 157 -6.73 7.49 -1.62
N ARG A 158 -7.32 8.66 -1.83
CA ARG A 158 -6.88 9.61 -2.84
C ARG A 158 -5.62 10.38 -2.46
N VAL A 159 -5.51 10.85 -1.22
CA VAL A 159 -4.33 11.60 -0.74
C VAL A 159 -3.05 10.78 -0.91
N HIS A 160 -3.15 9.46 -0.81
CA HIS A 160 -2.01 8.56 -1.00
C HIS A 160 -1.62 8.34 -2.47
N ASN A 161 -2.58 8.36 -3.38
CA ASN A 161 -2.32 8.12 -4.82
C ASN A 161 -1.55 9.27 -5.52
N ASP A 162 -1.42 10.42 -4.87
CA ASP A 162 -0.80 11.58 -5.47
C ASP A 162 0.72 11.63 -5.27
N GLY A 163 1.43 10.78 -5.89
CA GLY A 163 2.86 10.97 -6.01
C GLY A 163 3.72 9.73 -6.21
N LYS A 164 3.25 8.56 -5.81
CA LYS A 164 4.14 7.39 -5.74
C LYS A 164 3.94 6.35 -6.86
N TYR A 165 2.74 6.16 -7.39
CA TYR A 165 2.48 5.07 -8.34
C TYR A 165 1.58 5.45 -9.52
N HIS A 166 1.94 4.93 -10.70
CA HIS A 166 1.11 4.96 -11.90
C HIS A 166 0.10 3.80 -11.83
N CYS A 167 -1.10 4.04 -11.29
CA CYS A 167 -2.11 3.00 -11.22
C CYS A 167 -2.73 2.72 -12.58
N THR A 168 -2.49 1.52 -13.12
CA THR A 168 -3.30 0.94 -14.18
C THR A 168 -4.45 0.14 -13.57
N TRP A 169 -5.46 -0.22 -14.37
CA TRP A 169 -6.55 -1.06 -13.87
C TRP A 169 -6.02 -2.33 -13.20
N GLY A 170 -6.39 -2.53 -11.93
CA GLY A 170 -5.98 -3.66 -11.11
C GLY A 170 -4.65 -3.48 -10.38
N ASP A 171 -4.00 -2.32 -10.47
CA ASP A 171 -2.88 -1.97 -9.61
C ASP A 171 -3.39 -1.57 -8.23
N ARG A 172 -2.51 -1.70 -7.25
CA ARG A 172 -2.75 -1.28 -5.87
C ARG A 172 -2.05 0.06 -5.61
N ILE A 173 -2.47 0.71 -4.53
CA ILE A 173 -1.81 1.93 -4.03
C ILE A 173 -0.34 1.68 -3.69
N ASP A 174 -0.06 0.49 -3.16
CA ASP A 174 1.26 0.07 -2.66
C ASP A 174 2.05 -0.78 -3.66
N GLY A 175 1.56 -0.95 -4.91
CA GLY A 175 2.32 -1.67 -5.93
C GLY A 175 1.62 -1.88 -7.27
N ARG A 176 2.43 -2.04 -8.30
CA ARG A 176 2.01 -2.36 -9.67
C ARG A 176 1.78 -3.86 -9.82
N ARG A 177 0.63 -4.26 -10.38
CA ARG A 177 0.36 -5.66 -10.69
C ARG A 177 1.27 -6.16 -11.81
N ILE A 178 1.92 -7.30 -11.60
CA ILE A 178 2.66 -8.02 -12.64
C ILE A 178 1.66 -8.77 -13.52
N ARG A 179 1.74 -8.53 -14.85
CA ARG A 179 0.77 -9.10 -15.82
C ARG A 179 1.38 -10.12 -16.75
N THR A 180 2.70 -10.16 -16.83
CA THR A 180 3.48 -11.01 -17.75
C THR A 180 4.17 -12.17 -17.04
N LEU A 181 3.59 -12.61 -15.89
CA LEU A 181 4.08 -13.79 -15.18
C LEU A 181 3.94 -15.05 -16.03
N GLU A 182 4.88 -15.96 -15.88
CA GLU A 182 4.73 -17.31 -16.39
C GLU A 182 3.49 -17.98 -15.81
N PRO A 183 2.79 -18.85 -16.58
CA PRO A 183 1.53 -19.44 -16.17
C PRO A 183 1.60 -20.13 -14.79
N MET A 184 2.68 -20.84 -14.50
CA MET A 184 2.86 -21.54 -13.23
C MET A 184 2.96 -20.57 -12.06
N ALA A 185 3.77 -19.52 -12.17
CA ALA A 185 3.92 -18.46 -11.17
C ALA A 185 2.60 -17.70 -10.95
N ALA A 186 1.82 -17.48 -12.02
CA ALA A 186 0.55 -16.80 -11.93
C ALA A 186 -0.52 -17.58 -11.16
N ILE A 187 -0.53 -18.91 -11.24
CA ILE A 187 -1.53 -19.74 -10.58
C ILE A 187 -1.11 -20.22 -9.19
N THR A 188 0.17 -20.22 -8.87
CA THR A 188 0.71 -20.69 -7.58
C THR A 188 0.03 -20.00 -6.38
N ALA A 189 -0.22 -18.70 -6.45
CA ALA A 189 -0.89 -17.95 -5.39
C ALA A 189 -2.35 -18.37 -5.14
N TYR A 190 -2.98 -19.11 -6.06
CA TYR A 190 -4.33 -19.65 -5.88
C TYR A 190 -4.32 -21.01 -5.17
N PHE A 191 -3.29 -21.82 -5.37
CA PHE A 191 -3.12 -23.09 -4.68
C PHE A 191 -2.52 -22.91 -3.28
N GLN A 192 -1.60 -21.97 -3.16
CA GLN A 192 -0.93 -21.60 -1.93
C GLN A 192 -1.48 -20.26 -1.42
N VAL A 193 -2.56 -20.33 -0.65
CA VAL A 193 -3.34 -19.14 -0.26
C VAL A 193 -2.71 -18.41 0.93
N GLU A 194 -2.34 -19.15 1.98
CA GLU A 194 -1.83 -18.60 3.22
C GLU A 194 -0.33 -18.36 3.14
N ARG A 195 0.10 -17.16 3.52
CA ARG A 195 1.51 -16.74 3.43
C ARG A 195 2.41 -17.56 4.34
N ASN A 196 1.96 -17.87 5.54
CA ASN A 196 2.75 -18.62 6.50
C ASN A 196 3.06 -20.04 6.01
N THR A 197 2.14 -20.66 5.29
CA THR A 197 2.34 -22.01 4.72
C THR A 197 3.21 -22.03 3.46
N CYS A 198 3.41 -20.86 2.83
CA CYS A 198 4.23 -20.68 1.63
C CYS A 198 5.64 -20.15 1.95
N SER A 199 6.05 -20.24 3.20
CA SER A 199 7.32 -19.67 3.64
C SER A 199 8.47 -20.67 3.55
N ASN A 200 9.55 -20.28 2.88
CA ASN A 200 10.83 -20.97 2.92
C ASN A 200 11.73 -20.37 4.00
N MET A 201 12.37 -21.21 4.78
CA MET A 201 13.22 -20.82 5.90
C MET A 201 14.66 -21.26 5.65
N PHE A 202 15.60 -20.34 5.80
CA PHE A 202 17.01 -20.67 5.71
C PHE A 202 17.86 -19.80 6.64
N ALA A 203 19.04 -20.32 7.01
CA ALA A 203 20.01 -19.59 7.81
C ALA A 203 21.34 -19.51 7.07
N GLU A 204 22.04 -18.42 7.26
CA GLU A 204 23.36 -18.21 6.70
C GLU A 204 24.27 -17.41 7.66
N ALA A 205 25.55 -17.75 7.67
CA ALA A 205 26.57 -17.03 8.40
C ALA A 205 27.31 -16.07 7.46
N PHE A 206 27.23 -14.78 7.74
CA PHE A 206 27.93 -13.76 6.97
C PHE A 206 29.21 -13.33 7.67
N GLU A 207 30.32 -13.38 6.94
CA GLU A 207 31.59 -12.86 7.45
C GLU A 207 31.55 -11.32 7.50
N ILE A 208 31.79 -10.75 8.67
CA ILE A 208 31.71 -9.31 8.92
C ILE A 208 33.05 -8.72 9.40
N THR A 209 34.17 -9.44 9.23
CA THR A 209 35.49 -8.96 9.67
C THR A 209 35.84 -7.60 9.04
N HIS A 210 35.58 -7.46 7.75
CA HIS A 210 35.77 -6.21 7.00
C HIS A 210 34.72 -5.15 7.35
N VAL A 211 33.46 -5.55 7.49
CA VAL A 211 32.36 -4.65 7.90
C VAL A 211 32.65 -3.95 9.22
N ASP A 212 33.23 -4.64 10.20
CA ASP A 212 33.59 -4.02 11.49
C ASP A 212 34.65 -2.92 11.34
N ARG A 213 35.58 -3.05 10.39
CA ARG A 213 36.55 -1.99 10.05
C ARG A 213 35.88 -0.82 9.36
N TYR A 214 35.06 -1.12 8.38
CA TYR A 214 34.28 -0.13 7.66
C TYR A 214 33.35 0.70 8.58
N ILE A 215 32.66 0.05 9.51
CA ILE A 215 31.82 0.73 10.51
C ILE A 215 32.65 1.70 11.37
N ARG A 216 33.84 1.29 11.82
CA ARG A 216 34.73 2.17 12.60
C ARG A 216 35.22 3.36 11.79
N GLN A 217 35.49 3.16 10.50
CA GLN A 217 35.86 4.22 9.59
C GLN A 217 34.71 5.24 9.42
N LYS A 218 33.50 4.78 9.09
CA LYS A 218 32.32 5.65 8.92
C LYS A 218 31.97 6.45 10.18
N ARG A 219 32.17 5.87 11.36
CA ARG A 219 32.02 6.59 12.64
C ARG A 219 33.06 7.71 12.82
N ARG A 220 34.29 7.52 12.35
CA ARG A 220 35.33 8.57 12.34
C ARG A 220 35.01 9.66 11.32
N GLU A 221 34.37 9.33 10.23
CA GLU A 221 33.90 10.27 9.20
C GLU A 221 32.68 11.09 9.65
N GLY A 222 32.12 10.82 10.84
CA GLY A 222 31.04 11.63 11.44
C GLY A 222 29.69 10.93 11.63
N LEU A 223 29.53 9.69 11.15
CA LEU A 223 28.29 8.90 11.31
C LEU A 223 28.29 8.19 12.68
N LYS A 224 28.00 8.92 13.76
CA LYS A 224 28.20 8.47 15.15
C LYS A 224 27.51 7.16 15.50
N ASP A 225 26.23 6.97 15.09
CA ASP A 225 25.41 5.81 15.41
C ASP A 225 25.42 4.74 14.31
N PHE A 226 26.37 4.86 13.37
CA PHE A 226 26.49 3.93 12.27
C PHE A 226 26.81 2.51 12.78
N GLY A 227 26.02 1.52 12.36
CA GLY A 227 26.11 0.15 12.83
C GLY A 227 25.84 -0.88 11.75
N ILE A 228 25.91 -2.15 12.14
CA ILE A 228 25.73 -3.29 11.22
C ILE A 228 24.36 -3.25 10.53
N THR A 229 23.32 -2.83 11.22
CA THR A 229 21.96 -2.73 10.65
C THR A 229 21.94 -1.85 9.40
N HIS A 230 22.66 -0.72 9.40
CA HIS A 230 22.77 0.17 8.25
C HIS A 230 23.44 -0.51 7.06
N VAL A 231 24.49 -1.28 7.30
CA VAL A 231 25.19 -2.02 6.25
C VAL A 231 24.32 -3.13 5.67
N LEU A 232 23.66 -3.91 6.52
CA LEU A 232 22.76 -4.97 6.08
C LEU A 232 21.59 -4.44 5.29
N LEU A 233 20.99 -3.35 5.76
CA LEU A 233 19.87 -2.71 5.08
C LEU A 233 20.29 -2.10 3.73
N ALA A 234 21.41 -1.38 3.69
CA ALA A 234 21.94 -0.81 2.44
C ALA A 234 22.31 -1.91 1.42
N ALA A 235 22.89 -3.03 1.88
CA ALA A 235 23.17 -4.18 1.03
C ALA A 235 21.88 -4.81 0.48
N TYR A 236 20.81 -4.86 1.30
CA TYR A 236 19.51 -5.38 0.86
C TYR A 236 18.88 -4.46 -0.19
N VAL A 237 18.87 -3.15 0.04
CA VAL A 237 18.40 -2.13 -0.92
C VAL A 237 19.16 -2.24 -2.25
N ARG A 238 20.49 -2.33 -2.20
CA ARG A 238 21.34 -2.51 -3.38
C ARG A 238 21.07 -3.86 -4.06
N GLY A 239 20.75 -4.89 -3.29
CA GLY A 239 20.32 -6.19 -3.81
C GLY A 239 19.03 -6.08 -4.61
N ILE A 240 18.03 -5.35 -4.12
CA ILE A 240 16.76 -5.10 -4.82
C ILE A 240 17.00 -4.31 -6.11
N ALA A 241 17.89 -3.31 -6.10
CA ALA A 241 18.22 -2.54 -7.30
C ALA A 241 18.68 -3.44 -8.46
N LYS A 242 19.34 -4.56 -8.16
CA LYS A 242 19.79 -5.55 -9.16
C LYS A 242 18.78 -6.68 -9.38
N TYR A 243 18.05 -7.06 -8.33
CA TYR A 243 17.12 -8.20 -8.32
C TYR A 243 15.73 -7.74 -7.86
N PRO A 244 14.97 -7.04 -8.72
CA PRO A 244 13.73 -6.35 -8.34
C PRO A 244 12.58 -7.29 -7.92
N GLN A 245 12.62 -8.58 -8.29
CA GLN A 245 11.57 -9.54 -7.87
C GLN A 245 11.50 -9.73 -6.35
N ILE A 246 12.59 -9.43 -5.62
CA ILE A 246 12.60 -9.48 -4.15
C ILE A 246 11.68 -8.40 -3.53
N ASN A 247 11.37 -7.35 -4.30
CA ASN A 247 10.45 -6.29 -3.88
C ASN A 247 8.99 -6.55 -4.34
N ARG A 248 8.69 -7.78 -4.75
CA ARG A 248 7.33 -8.23 -5.05
C ARG A 248 6.58 -8.62 -3.78
N PHE A 249 5.26 -8.62 -3.86
CA PHE A 249 4.39 -9.14 -2.80
C PHE A 249 3.13 -9.78 -3.39
N ILE A 250 2.46 -10.58 -2.57
CA ILE A 250 1.18 -11.21 -2.91
C ILE A 250 0.06 -10.51 -2.17
N SER A 251 -0.98 -10.13 -2.90
CA SER A 251 -2.25 -9.69 -2.33
C SER A 251 -3.40 -10.05 -3.27
N GLY A 252 -4.53 -10.48 -2.72
CA GLY A 252 -5.66 -10.93 -3.53
C GLY A 252 -5.27 -12.04 -4.51
N GLN A 253 -4.33 -12.91 -4.13
CA GLN A 253 -3.79 -14.01 -4.96
C GLN A 253 -3.19 -13.54 -6.29
N LYS A 254 -2.64 -12.33 -6.31
CA LYS A 254 -1.94 -11.75 -7.46
C LYS A 254 -0.58 -11.24 -7.01
N VAL A 255 0.36 -11.22 -7.94
CA VAL A 255 1.71 -10.73 -7.72
C VAL A 255 1.78 -9.25 -8.08
N TYR A 256 2.37 -8.47 -7.19
CA TYR A 256 2.60 -7.05 -7.35
C TYR A 256 4.07 -6.72 -7.15
N SER A 257 4.57 -5.67 -7.79
CA SER A 257 5.90 -5.10 -7.57
C SER A 257 5.76 -3.71 -6.94
N ARG A 258 6.58 -3.41 -5.92
CA ARG A 258 6.66 -2.06 -5.34
C ARG A 258 7.54 -1.11 -6.16
N GLY A 259 8.22 -1.62 -7.19
CA GLY A 259 9.17 -0.81 -7.97
C GLY A 259 10.30 -0.27 -7.10
N ASP A 260 10.51 1.04 -7.13
CA ASP A 260 11.59 1.70 -6.42
C ASP A 260 11.31 1.97 -4.93
N ASP A 261 10.08 1.78 -4.45
CA ASP A 261 9.73 1.97 -3.03
C ASP A 261 10.05 0.71 -2.24
N ILE A 262 11.05 0.80 -1.39
CA ILE A 262 11.47 -0.28 -0.50
C ILE A 262 11.04 0.06 0.92
N GLN A 263 10.06 -0.65 1.42
CA GLN A 263 9.46 -0.39 2.72
C GLN A 263 10.09 -1.31 3.77
N TYR A 264 10.94 -0.74 4.57
CA TYR A 264 11.60 -1.42 5.67
C TYR A 264 10.82 -1.26 6.97
N CYS A 265 10.44 -2.36 7.60
CA CYS A 265 9.75 -2.38 8.87
C CYS A 265 10.65 -2.92 9.98
N MET A 266 10.61 -2.31 11.15
CA MET A 266 11.28 -2.82 12.36
C MET A 266 10.51 -2.43 13.61
N VAL A 267 10.76 -3.16 14.70
CA VAL A 267 10.30 -2.80 16.04
C VAL A 267 11.42 -2.09 16.79
N VAL A 268 11.08 -1.01 17.41
CA VAL A 268 11.96 -0.25 18.31
C VAL A 268 11.35 -0.24 19.70
N LYS A 269 12.10 -0.67 20.70
CA LYS A 269 11.72 -0.47 22.11
C LYS A 269 12.06 0.96 22.52
N LYS A 270 11.11 1.62 23.18
CA LYS A 270 11.32 2.97 23.76
C LYS A 270 12.41 2.92 24.85
N GLU A 271 12.40 1.87 25.66
CA GLU A 271 13.39 1.58 26.71
C GLU A 271 13.75 0.10 26.67
N MET A 272 14.98 -0.23 27.08
CA MET A 272 15.44 -1.61 27.18
C MET A 272 14.96 -2.25 28.49
N SER A 273 13.65 -2.27 28.71
CA SER A 273 12.97 -2.93 29.82
C SER A 273 11.97 -3.96 29.31
N VAL A 274 11.62 -4.92 30.17
CA VAL A 274 10.65 -5.97 29.85
C VAL A 274 9.25 -5.37 29.64
N ASP A 275 8.92 -4.34 30.39
CA ASP A 275 7.59 -3.70 30.41
C ASP A 275 7.46 -2.55 29.39
N ALA A 276 8.56 -2.17 28.71
CA ALA A 276 8.52 -1.09 27.72
C ALA A 276 7.69 -1.50 26.49
N PRO A 277 6.77 -0.64 26.03
CA PRO A 277 5.99 -0.93 24.83
C PRO A 277 6.86 -0.98 23.58
N ASP A 278 6.52 -1.92 22.70
CA ASP A 278 7.14 -2.05 21.39
C ASP A 278 6.44 -1.09 20.41
N THR A 279 7.22 -0.31 19.67
CA THR A 279 6.69 0.56 18.62
C THR A 279 7.26 0.12 17.27
N SER A 280 6.39 -0.13 16.30
CA SER A 280 6.82 -0.44 14.94
C SER A 280 7.05 0.85 14.15
N ILE A 281 8.13 0.88 13.38
CA ILE A 281 8.43 1.96 12.45
C ILE A 281 8.50 1.39 11.03
N LYS A 282 8.14 2.22 10.06
CA LYS A 282 8.29 1.95 8.65
C LYS A 282 9.15 3.04 8.02
N VAL A 283 10.17 2.63 7.27
CA VAL A 283 11.10 3.53 6.59
C VAL A 283 11.02 3.28 5.09
N HIS A 284 10.82 4.33 4.33
CA HIS A 284 10.83 4.30 2.87
C HIS A 284 12.22 4.56 2.33
N LEU A 285 12.75 3.56 1.65
CA LEU A 285 14.04 3.59 0.97
C LEU A 285 13.83 3.50 -0.53
N ASN A 286 14.81 3.96 -1.29
CA ASN A 286 14.77 3.92 -2.74
C ASN A 286 15.93 3.05 -3.28
N THR A 287 15.74 2.43 -4.45
CA THR A 287 16.77 1.61 -5.11
C THR A 287 18.08 2.36 -5.39
N HIS A 288 18.03 3.68 -5.49
CA HIS A 288 19.20 4.55 -5.69
C HIS A 288 19.90 5.00 -4.38
N ASP A 289 19.32 4.68 -3.23
CA ASP A 289 19.88 5.13 -1.94
C ASP A 289 21.29 4.56 -1.71
N THR A 290 22.18 5.44 -1.30
CA THR A 290 23.51 5.10 -0.80
C THR A 290 23.43 4.69 0.67
N ILE A 291 24.52 4.16 1.20
CA ILE A 291 24.60 3.78 2.63
C ILE A 291 24.39 4.99 3.55
N THR A 292 24.79 6.19 3.10
CA THR A 292 24.57 7.43 3.84
C THR A 292 23.11 7.85 3.83
N ASP A 293 22.42 7.67 2.71
CA ASP A 293 20.98 7.92 2.63
C ASP A 293 20.19 6.96 3.52
N VAL A 294 20.53 5.69 3.50
CA VAL A 294 19.95 4.67 4.39
C VAL A 294 20.18 5.02 5.86
N TYR A 295 21.40 5.45 6.22
CA TYR A 295 21.72 5.90 7.57
C TYR A 295 20.86 7.10 8.00
N ASN A 296 20.77 8.12 7.16
CA ASN A 296 19.99 9.32 7.46
C ASN A 296 18.49 9.04 7.62
N LYS A 297 17.92 8.28 6.70
CA LYS A 297 16.49 7.93 6.71
C LYS A 297 16.12 7.06 7.92
N LEU A 298 16.95 6.06 8.23
CA LEU A 298 16.70 5.16 9.36
C LEU A 298 16.81 5.89 10.70
N ASN A 299 17.88 6.67 10.89
CA ASN A 299 18.07 7.41 12.14
C ASN A 299 17.01 8.49 12.33
N ALA A 300 16.62 9.20 11.27
CA ALA A 300 15.53 10.18 11.34
C ALA A 300 14.22 9.53 11.83
N ALA A 301 13.87 8.35 11.31
CA ALA A 301 12.69 7.62 11.75
C ALA A 301 12.79 7.14 13.21
N VAL A 302 13.97 6.67 13.63
CA VAL A 302 14.20 6.27 15.03
C VAL A 302 14.14 7.47 15.99
N GLU A 303 14.70 8.60 15.60
CA GLU A 303 14.65 9.84 16.40
C GLU A 303 13.24 10.41 16.51
N GLU A 304 12.45 10.32 15.44
CA GLU A 304 11.05 10.72 15.45
C GLU A 304 10.24 9.91 16.46
N VAL A 305 10.44 8.58 16.49
CA VAL A 305 9.80 7.71 17.49
C VAL A 305 10.26 8.04 18.91
N LYS A 306 11.54 8.30 19.12
CA LYS A 306 12.05 8.71 20.45
C LYS A 306 11.46 10.04 20.90
N ARG A 307 11.28 11.00 19.98
CA ARG A 307 10.68 12.31 20.25
C ARG A 307 9.17 12.23 20.48
N SER A 308 8.47 11.39 19.71
CA SER A 308 7.04 11.14 19.89
C SER A 308 6.74 10.24 21.09
N ALA A 309 7.76 9.66 21.73
CA ALA A 309 7.62 8.90 22.97
C ALA A 309 7.16 9.77 24.16
N GLU A 310 7.32 11.08 24.09
CA GLU A 310 6.74 12.05 25.04
C GLU A 310 5.25 12.34 24.77
N LEU A 311 4.78 12.06 23.56
CA LEU A 311 3.38 12.18 23.14
C LEU A 311 2.88 10.77 22.79
N ASP A 312 1.84 10.29 23.46
CA ASP A 312 1.19 8.99 23.16
C ASP A 312 1.04 8.82 21.65
N SER A 313 1.65 7.77 21.08
CA SER A 313 1.61 7.58 19.65
C SER A 313 0.17 7.32 19.19
N SER A 314 -0.22 7.88 18.04
CA SER A 314 -1.56 7.71 17.47
C SER A 314 -1.93 6.23 17.30
N LEU A 315 -0.91 5.37 17.11
CA LEU A 315 -1.06 3.92 17.02
C LEU A 315 -1.40 3.29 18.37
N ASP A 316 -0.75 3.71 19.45
CA ASP A 316 -1.00 3.20 20.80
C ASP A 316 -2.41 3.58 21.27
N HIS A 317 -2.87 4.78 20.89
CA HIS A 317 -4.24 5.21 21.17
C HIS A 317 -5.26 4.37 20.39
N LEU A 318 -4.99 4.07 19.14
CA LEU A 318 -5.83 3.21 18.30
C LEU A 318 -5.88 1.78 18.84
N ILE A 319 -4.74 1.23 19.25
CA ILE A 319 -4.65 -0.11 19.85
C ILE A 319 -5.43 -0.15 21.17
N LYS A 320 -5.30 0.86 22.04
CA LYS A 320 -6.09 0.97 23.28
C LYS A 320 -7.59 0.99 22.99
N VAL A 321 -8.04 1.74 21.98
CA VAL A 321 -9.46 1.74 21.58
C VAL A 321 -9.90 0.34 21.12
N PHE A 322 -9.06 -0.39 20.41
CA PHE A 322 -9.37 -1.76 19.99
C PHE A 322 -9.54 -2.74 21.15
N THR A 323 -8.87 -2.53 22.29
CA THR A 323 -9.03 -3.42 23.47
C THR A 323 -10.41 -3.33 24.11
N TYR A 324 -11.15 -2.24 23.90
CA TYR A 324 -12.52 -2.07 24.41
C TYR A 324 -13.59 -2.63 23.48
N ILE A 325 -13.22 -3.06 22.28
CA ILE A 325 -14.17 -3.60 21.30
C ILE A 325 -14.48 -5.06 21.64
N PRO A 326 -15.77 -5.46 21.71
CA PRO A 326 -16.13 -6.86 21.88
C PRO A 326 -15.50 -7.76 20.82
N SER A 327 -15.05 -8.94 21.21
CA SER A 327 -14.29 -9.86 20.36
C SER A 327 -15.00 -10.24 19.05
N VAL A 328 -16.33 -10.30 19.05
CA VAL A 328 -17.13 -10.57 17.85
C VAL A 328 -17.01 -9.45 16.83
N ILE A 329 -17.12 -8.20 17.32
CA ILE A 329 -16.95 -7.01 16.45
C ILE A 329 -15.50 -6.93 15.96
N MET A 330 -14.53 -7.23 16.83
CA MET A 330 -13.12 -7.26 16.44
C MET A 330 -12.85 -8.29 15.33
N LYS A 331 -13.40 -9.51 15.43
CA LYS A 331 -13.30 -10.52 14.38
C LYS A 331 -13.89 -10.04 13.05
N PHE A 332 -15.05 -9.38 13.12
CA PHE A 332 -15.68 -8.80 11.93
C PHE A 332 -14.82 -7.69 11.30
N LEU A 333 -14.27 -6.79 12.13
CA LEU A 333 -13.39 -5.70 11.64
C LEU A 333 -12.13 -6.26 11.00
N VAL A 334 -11.47 -7.25 11.61
CA VAL A 334 -10.28 -7.89 11.02
C VAL A 334 -10.63 -8.62 9.71
N TRP A 335 -11.77 -9.31 9.68
CA TRP A 335 -12.27 -9.92 8.44
C TRP A 335 -12.53 -8.88 7.35
N LEU A 336 -13.16 -7.75 7.69
CA LEU A 336 -13.40 -6.64 6.76
C LEU A 336 -12.09 -6.03 6.26
N LEU A 337 -11.10 -5.82 7.13
CA LEU A 337 -9.78 -5.33 6.74
C LEU A 337 -9.09 -6.30 5.78
N LYS A 338 -9.14 -7.61 6.04
CA LYS A 338 -8.62 -8.64 5.13
C LYS A 338 -9.32 -8.60 3.77
N LEU A 339 -10.64 -8.41 3.75
CA LEU A 339 -11.43 -8.31 2.53
C LEU A 339 -11.05 -7.05 1.73
N LEU A 340 -10.92 -5.91 2.39
CA LEU A 340 -10.50 -4.66 1.76
C LEU A 340 -9.06 -4.77 1.22
N ASP A 341 -8.15 -5.41 1.97
CA ASP A 341 -6.78 -5.65 1.50
C ASP A 341 -6.75 -6.59 0.29
N TYR A 342 -7.58 -7.64 0.29
CA TYR A 342 -7.70 -8.55 -0.84
C TYR A 342 -8.04 -7.84 -2.15
N PHE A 343 -8.92 -6.84 -2.10
CA PHE A 343 -9.31 -6.03 -3.26
C PHE A 343 -8.44 -4.79 -3.49
N GLY A 344 -7.42 -4.54 -2.66
CA GLY A 344 -6.57 -3.36 -2.76
C GLY A 344 -7.27 -2.06 -2.35
N LEU A 345 -8.29 -2.16 -1.52
CA LEU A 345 -9.12 -1.03 -1.06
C LEU A 345 -8.74 -0.52 0.33
N LEU A 346 -7.67 -1.05 0.94
CA LEU A 346 -7.20 -0.51 2.23
C LEU A 346 -6.77 0.95 2.06
N PRO A 347 -7.21 1.83 2.98
CA PRO A 347 -6.73 3.20 3.02
C PRO A 347 -5.22 3.27 3.20
N ALA A 348 -4.62 4.23 2.52
CA ALA A 348 -3.18 4.46 2.56
C ALA A 348 -2.62 4.65 3.97
N VAL A 349 -3.35 5.36 4.80
CA VAL A 349 -2.97 5.59 6.21
C VAL A 349 -2.83 4.26 6.95
N LEU A 350 -3.73 3.29 6.71
CA LEU A 350 -3.65 1.97 7.34
C LEU A 350 -2.49 1.15 6.77
N LEU A 351 -2.21 1.25 5.45
CA LEU A 351 -1.06 0.61 4.84
C LEU A 351 0.26 1.17 5.41
N GLU A 352 0.32 2.48 5.63
CA GLU A 352 1.50 3.16 6.18
C GLU A 352 1.74 2.78 7.65
N LEU A 353 0.70 2.81 8.47
CA LEU A 353 0.79 2.47 9.89
C LEU A 353 0.99 0.97 10.16
N SER A 354 0.60 0.12 9.21
CA SER A 354 0.66 -1.33 9.38
C SER A 354 2.08 -1.88 9.21
N PRO A 355 2.65 -2.53 10.21
CA PRO A 355 3.94 -3.21 10.09
C PRO A 355 3.85 -4.50 9.25
N PHE A 356 2.63 -4.95 8.93
CA PHE A 356 2.37 -6.17 8.15
C PHE A 356 2.39 -5.92 6.64
N HIS A 357 2.46 -4.66 6.22
CA HIS A 357 2.57 -4.23 4.84
C HIS A 357 3.94 -3.60 4.61
N GLY A 358 4.74 -4.18 3.74
CA GLY A 358 6.11 -3.69 3.48
C GLY A 358 6.91 -4.65 2.63
N THR A 359 8.17 -4.31 2.39
CA THR A 359 9.12 -5.13 1.63
C THR A 359 9.85 -6.12 2.52
N LEU A 360 10.35 -5.63 3.66
CA LEU A 360 11.21 -6.37 4.56
C LEU A 360 10.90 -6.00 6.01
N PHE A 361 10.71 -7.00 6.85
CA PHE A 361 10.80 -6.84 8.30
C PHE A 361 12.14 -7.39 8.78
N PHE A 362 12.89 -6.60 9.52
CA PHE A 362 14.21 -7.02 9.97
C PHE A 362 14.39 -6.73 11.45
N THR A 363 14.76 -7.75 12.20
CA THR A 363 14.93 -7.65 13.64
C THR A 363 16.35 -7.97 14.09
N SER A 364 16.82 -7.25 15.11
CA SER A 364 18.14 -7.44 15.72
C SER A 364 18.03 -8.24 17.02
N MET A 365 18.40 -9.50 16.98
CA MET A 365 18.58 -10.32 18.18
C MET A 365 19.97 -10.10 18.81
N GLY A 366 20.88 -9.47 18.07
CA GLY A 366 22.22 -9.17 18.53
C GLY A 366 22.29 -8.23 19.72
N SER A 367 21.33 -7.28 19.83
CA SER A 367 21.20 -6.41 21.00
C SER A 367 20.78 -7.16 22.26
N LEU A 368 20.09 -8.29 22.10
CA LEU A 368 19.67 -9.17 23.19
C LEU A 368 20.69 -10.26 23.54
N GLY A 369 21.82 -10.33 22.81
CA GLY A 369 22.87 -11.31 23.04
C GLY A 369 22.52 -12.75 22.63
N ILE A 370 21.48 -12.95 21.82
CA ILE A 370 21.01 -14.28 21.40
C ILE A 370 21.28 -14.55 19.91
N ARG A 371 21.14 -15.81 19.50
CA ARG A 371 21.17 -16.21 18.10
C ARG A 371 19.93 -15.74 17.37
N PRO A 372 19.99 -15.61 16.02
CA PRO A 372 18.80 -15.25 15.26
C PRO A 372 17.76 -16.36 15.34
N ILE A 373 16.50 -15.98 15.27
CA ILE A 373 15.35 -16.89 15.27
C ILE A 373 14.64 -16.82 13.93
N TYR A 374 13.93 -17.88 13.57
CA TYR A 374 13.01 -17.85 12.44
C TYR A 374 11.68 -17.23 12.89
N HIS A 375 11.30 -16.14 12.24
CA HIS A 375 9.98 -15.57 12.41
C HIS A 375 9.02 -16.16 11.38
N HIS A 376 7.75 -16.22 11.73
CA HIS A 376 6.70 -16.56 10.75
C HIS A 376 6.30 -15.32 9.92
N LEU A 377 5.88 -15.54 8.69
CA LEU A 377 5.20 -14.50 7.89
C LEU A 377 3.75 -14.39 8.37
N TYR A 378 3.26 -13.17 8.47
CA TYR A 378 1.89 -12.93 8.92
C TYR A 378 0.89 -13.18 7.77
N ASP A 379 -0.24 -13.84 8.07
CA ASP A 379 -1.32 -14.05 7.11
C ASP A 379 -2.14 -12.79 6.83
N PHE A 380 -1.99 -11.77 7.67
CA PHE A 380 -2.50 -10.43 7.43
C PHE A 380 -1.41 -9.55 6.81
N GLY A 381 -1.79 -8.75 5.82
CA GLY A 381 -0.86 -7.86 5.11
C GLY A 381 -0.18 -8.52 3.91
N ASN A 382 0.96 -7.97 3.49
CA ASN A 382 1.64 -8.38 2.26
C ASN A 382 3.17 -8.43 2.37
N LEU A 383 3.69 -8.50 3.59
CA LEU A 383 5.13 -8.56 3.86
C LEU A 383 5.73 -9.89 3.37
N PRO A 384 6.64 -9.91 2.38
CA PRO A 384 7.14 -11.14 1.79
C PRO A 384 8.40 -11.69 2.46
N VAL A 385 9.15 -10.86 3.19
CA VAL A 385 10.42 -11.26 3.77
C VAL A 385 10.54 -10.83 5.23
N PHE A 386 10.90 -11.77 6.09
CA PHE A 386 11.25 -11.52 7.46
C PHE A 386 12.69 -11.98 7.71
N GLY A 387 13.56 -11.07 8.10
CA GLY A 387 14.94 -11.36 8.44
C GLY A 387 15.23 -11.14 9.92
N ALA A 388 16.13 -11.93 10.48
CA ALA A 388 16.66 -11.71 11.81
C ALA A 388 18.18 -11.93 11.81
N PHE A 389 18.91 -11.12 12.57
CA PHE A 389 20.34 -11.33 12.77
C PHE A 389 20.69 -11.41 14.26
N GLY A 390 21.62 -12.30 14.58
CA GLY A 390 22.05 -12.58 15.95
C GLY A 390 23.25 -11.74 16.39
N CYS A 391 23.78 -12.11 17.54
CA CYS A 391 25.02 -11.54 18.06
C CYS A 391 26.22 -11.90 17.17
N LYS A 392 27.21 -11.02 17.15
CA LYS A 392 28.48 -11.27 16.46
C LYS A 392 29.25 -12.40 17.18
N ARG A 393 29.73 -13.36 16.42
CA ARG A 393 30.61 -14.43 16.93
C ARG A 393 31.99 -14.40 16.28
N ARG A 394 32.98 -14.94 16.97
CA ARG A 394 34.32 -15.15 16.44
C ARG A 394 34.48 -16.60 16.03
N ALA A 395 35.15 -16.85 14.92
CA ALA A 395 35.59 -18.16 14.48
C ALA A 395 37.08 -18.10 14.18
N TYR A 396 37.77 -19.22 14.42
CA TYR A 396 39.18 -19.39 14.09
C TYR A 396 39.24 -20.39 12.94
N GLU A 397 39.67 -19.94 11.79
CA GLU A 397 39.67 -20.73 10.55
C GLU A 397 41.05 -20.73 9.94
N PRO A 398 41.56 -21.91 9.47
CA PRO A 398 42.81 -21.95 8.74
C PRO A 398 42.67 -21.23 7.40
N ASP A 399 43.72 -20.53 6.98
CA ASP A 399 43.87 -20.06 5.62
C ASP A 399 44.48 -21.15 4.72
N ASP A 400 44.63 -20.82 3.42
CA ASP A 400 45.16 -21.76 2.44
C ASP A 400 46.65 -22.15 2.73
N GLU A 401 47.33 -21.38 3.59
CA GLU A 401 48.71 -21.62 4.05
C GLU A 401 48.77 -22.38 5.39
N GLY A 402 47.60 -22.67 6.00
CA GLY A 402 47.50 -23.36 7.29
C GLY A 402 47.59 -22.44 8.52
N ASN A 403 47.72 -21.12 8.35
CA ASN A 403 47.70 -20.18 9.48
C ASN A 403 46.28 -19.99 10.00
N VAL A 404 46.11 -19.95 11.31
CA VAL A 404 44.80 -19.75 11.94
C VAL A 404 44.46 -18.29 12.02
N ASN A 405 43.44 -17.87 11.25
CA ASN A 405 42.96 -16.52 11.22
C ASN A 405 41.67 -16.35 12.04
N GLN A 406 41.57 -15.27 12.82
CA GLN A 406 40.36 -14.92 13.52
C GLN A 406 39.42 -14.15 12.58
N ARG A 407 38.28 -14.75 12.30
CA ARG A 407 37.18 -14.13 11.53
C ARG A 407 35.99 -13.82 12.41
N LYS A 408 35.21 -12.83 12.01
CA LYS A 408 33.96 -12.45 12.68
C LYS A 408 32.80 -12.76 11.80
N TYR A 409 31.74 -13.32 12.38
CA TYR A 409 30.51 -13.69 11.71
C TYR A 409 29.30 -13.10 12.40
N VAL A 410 28.27 -12.87 11.63
CA VAL A 410 26.89 -12.70 12.10
C VAL A 410 26.05 -13.77 11.46
N ASP A 411 25.34 -14.53 12.29
CA ASP A 411 24.39 -15.51 11.80
C ASP A 411 23.06 -14.79 11.55
N MET A 412 22.44 -15.08 10.41
CA MET A 412 21.18 -14.50 9.98
C MET A 412 20.21 -15.60 9.57
N THR A 413 18.94 -15.39 9.87
CA THR A 413 17.84 -16.23 9.41
C THR A 413 16.89 -15.41 8.56
N PHE A 414 16.36 -16.06 7.54
CA PHE A 414 15.38 -15.47 6.63
C PHE A 414 14.18 -16.40 6.48
N VAL A 415 13.03 -15.81 6.48
CA VAL A 415 11.76 -16.46 6.13
C VAL A 415 11.18 -15.66 4.96
N VAL A 416 10.98 -16.33 3.84
CA VAL A 416 10.63 -15.69 2.57
C VAL A 416 9.41 -16.33 1.96
N ASP A 417 8.55 -15.53 1.35
CA ASP A 417 7.38 -16.01 0.60
C ASP A 417 7.83 -16.56 -0.77
N GLU A 418 7.71 -17.87 -0.98
CA GLU A 418 8.18 -18.53 -2.21
C GLU A 418 7.36 -18.15 -3.45
N ARG A 419 6.21 -17.52 -3.28
CA ARG A 419 5.32 -17.15 -4.39
C ARG A 419 5.77 -15.90 -5.15
N ILE A 420 6.67 -15.08 -4.57
CA ILE A 420 7.15 -13.84 -5.21
C ILE A 420 8.24 -14.07 -6.25
N CYS A 421 9.09 -15.07 -6.01
CA CYS A 421 10.14 -15.53 -6.93
C CYS A 421 10.60 -16.93 -6.55
N ASP A 422 11.25 -17.62 -7.47
CA ASP A 422 11.75 -18.98 -7.27
C ASP A 422 13.01 -19.07 -6.40
N GLY A 423 13.35 -20.29 -5.99
CA GLY A 423 14.52 -20.56 -5.15
C GLY A 423 15.85 -20.20 -5.81
N TYR A 424 15.97 -20.30 -7.14
CA TYR A 424 17.18 -19.92 -7.85
C TYR A 424 17.40 -18.41 -7.81
N TYR A 425 16.33 -17.64 -7.94
CA TYR A 425 16.37 -16.19 -7.84
C TYR A 425 16.79 -15.74 -6.44
N TYR A 426 16.21 -16.35 -5.39
CA TYR A 426 16.63 -16.12 -4.02
C TYR A 426 18.11 -16.46 -3.81
N ALA A 427 18.57 -17.62 -4.26
CA ALA A 427 19.95 -18.02 -4.12
C ALA A 427 20.91 -17.03 -4.80
N THR A 428 20.55 -16.53 -5.97
CA THR A 428 21.34 -15.54 -6.71
C THR A 428 21.37 -14.19 -6.00
N PHE A 429 20.22 -13.74 -5.48
CA PHE A 429 20.13 -12.53 -4.66
C PHE A 429 21.02 -12.63 -3.42
N PHE A 430 20.95 -13.73 -2.65
CA PHE A 430 21.74 -13.87 -1.43
C PHE A 430 23.24 -14.04 -1.69
N LYS A 431 23.62 -14.61 -2.83
CA LYS A 431 25.00 -14.60 -3.32
C LYS A 431 25.52 -13.17 -3.53
N TYR A 432 24.72 -12.32 -4.15
CA TYR A 432 25.06 -10.92 -4.35
C TYR A 432 25.02 -10.12 -3.04
N PHE A 433 24.05 -10.35 -2.20
CA PHE A 433 23.96 -9.77 -0.86
C PHE A 433 25.21 -10.07 -0.03
N ARG A 434 25.69 -11.33 -0.05
CA ARG A 434 26.96 -11.73 0.60
C ARG A 434 28.15 -10.99 0.02
N HIS A 435 28.20 -10.81 -1.30
CA HIS A 435 29.28 -10.06 -1.96
C HIS A 435 29.30 -8.61 -1.48
N LEU A 436 28.15 -7.95 -1.36
CA LEU A 436 28.04 -6.57 -0.86
C LEU A 436 28.48 -6.45 0.62
N ILE A 437 28.13 -7.43 1.45
CA ILE A 437 28.57 -7.43 2.85
C ILE A 437 30.10 -7.59 2.94
N ARG A 438 30.71 -8.38 2.08
CA ARG A 438 32.17 -8.52 2.04
C ARG A 438 32.88 -7.27 1.54
N ASN A 439 32.21 -6.47 0.70
CA ASN A 439 32.74 -5.27 0.05
C ASN A 439 31.81 -4.08 0.31
N PRO A 440 31.68 -3.60 1.57
CA PRO A 440 30.70 -2.60 1.95
C PRO A 440 30.95 -1.22 1.32
N GLU A 441 32.16 -0.94 0.82
CA GLU A 441 32.54 0.27 0.09
C GLU A 441 31.72 0.46 -1.20
N LEU A 442 31.25 -0.64 -1.80
CA LEU A 442 30.36 -0.60 -2.98
C LEU A 442 29.03 0.09 -2.68
N LEU A 443 28.68 0.25 -1.42
CA LEU A 443 27.44 0.90 -0.97
C LEU A 443 27.57 2.42 -0.83
N ASP A 444 28.79 2.96 -0.90
CA ASP A 444 29.03 4.41 -0.78
C ASP A 444 28.50 5.21 -1.98
N ASN A 445 28.46 4.58 -3.15
CA ASN A 445 27.93 5.19 -4.38
C ASN A 445 26.56 4.60 -4.75
N PRO A 446 25.72 5.32 -5.47
CA PRO A 446 24.49 4.76 -6.01
C PRO A 446 24.78 3.59 -6.98
N PRO A 447 23.82 2.71 -7.28
CA PRO A 447 24.01 1.66 -8.28
C PRO A 447 24.19 2.24 -9.68
N ASP A 448 25.09 1.64 -10.48
CA ASP A 448 25.30 2.05 -11.87
C ASP A 448 24.03 1.81 -12.73
N VAL A 449 23.31 0.73 -12.42
CA VAL A 449 22.09 0.33 -13.13
C VAL A 449 21.08 -0.19 -12.11
N VAL A 450 19.84 0.26 -12.24
CA VAL A 450 18.69 -0.29 -11.53
C VAL A 450 17.91 -1.15 -12.53
N ALA A 451 17.73 -2.43 -12.20
CA ALA A 451 16.96 -3.34 -13.01
C ALA A 451 15.44 -3.08 -12.79
N GLU A 452 14.70 -3.04 -13.90
CA GLU A 452 13.24 -2.97 -13.83
C GLU A 452 12.64 -4.38 -13.73
N ASP A 453 11.57 -4.50 -12.95
CA ASP A 453 10.79 -5.74 -12.91
C ASP A 453 9.89 -5.85 -14.14
N ILE A 454 9.58 -7.09 -14.54
CA ILE A 454 8.70 -7.37 -15.69
C ILE A 454 7.36 -6.65 -15.59
N PRO A 455 6.75 -6.25 -16.71
CA PRO A 455 5.51 -5.49 -16.73
C PRO A 455 4.27 -6.27 -16.25
#